data_67809a7fa57cc560e61a8499d7a92d33
#
_entry.id   67809a7fa57cc560e61a8499d7a92d33
#
_cell.length_a   1.000
_cell.length_b   1.000
_cell.length_c   1.000
_cell.angle_alpha   90.00
_cell.angle_beta   90.00
_cell.angle_gamma   90.00
#
_symmetry.space_group_name_H-M   'P 1'
#
loop_
_entity.id
_entity.type
_entity.pdbx_description
1 polymer ?
#
loop_
_entity_poly.entity_id
_entity_poly.type
_entity_poly.pdbx_seq_one_letter_code
_entity_poly.pdbx_strand_id
1 'polypeptide(L)'
;MPFLVSISGEEAELEIIDGSQRIRTLVEYCSDRLILKGLDKLTSLNGKKFSDLPNGRQNKFLLRDFRFHVVTEKATPEVRADIFKRVNTSSNKLTDSETRKGAYQGPFYDFIIECSKDQTFQELCPMSESKKGRGEYEELVLRFFAFSEKYLNFKHDVAPFLDTFVKECQKHFDKEKMRERFSTMCTFVKEYFAPTYFARKANDSVTPRVRFEAISVGVYLALKENPNLKPQNVNWLMSKEFKEKTTSDASNNPGRLKSRIEFVRDCLLGKKTDLNYENN
;
A
#
# COMPACT_ATOMS: atom_id res chain seq x y z
N MET A 1 3.75 -6.34 -27.16
CA MET A 1 4.03 -5.03 -26.55
C MET A 1 5.41 -5.08 -25.91
N PRO A 2 6.28 -4.11 -26.11
CA PRO A 2 7.59 -4.04 -25.46
C PRO A 2 7.44 -3.81 -23.95
N PHE A 3 8.49 -4.08 -23.19
CA PHE A 3 8.64 -3.67 -21.80
C PHE A 3 9.30 -2.32 -21.75
N LEU A 4 8.92 -1.49 -20.79
CA LEU A 4 9.58 -0.22 -20.53
C LEU A 4 10.39 -0.34 -19.24
N VAL A 5 11.68 -0.01 -19.31
CA VAL A 5 12.60 -0.08 -18.18
C VAL A 5 13.38 1.21 -18.04
N SER A 6 13.83 1.53 -16.84
CA SER A 6 14.83 2.59 -16.59
C SER A 6 16.11 1.97 -16.07
N ILE A 7 17.21 2.66 -16.28
CA ILE A 7 18.47 2.35 -15.64
C ILE A 7 18.48 3.04 -14.27
N SER A 8 18.81 2.30 -13.20
CA SER A 8 18.89 2.83 -11.84
C SER A 8 20.13 2.30 -11.11
N GLY A 9 20.60 3.08 -10.13
CA GLY A 9 21.75 2.73 -9.32
C GLY A 9 23.12 2.82 -10.02
N GLU A 10 24.19 2.70 -9.23
CA GLU A 10 25.59 2.74 -9.73
C GLU A 10 25.93 1.49 -10.56
N GLU A 11 25.24 0.39 -10.35
CA GLU A 11 25.44 -0.88 -11.07
C GLU A 11 24.62 -0.98 -12.36
N ALA A 12 23.98 0.13 -12.80
CA ALA A 12 23.16 0.20 -14.01
C ALA A 12 22.05 -0.87 -14.07
N GLU A 13 21.41 -1.16 -12.96
CA GLU A 13 20.32 -2.11 -12.87
C GLU A 13 19.11 -1.66 -13.69
N LEU A 14 18.46 -2.62 -14.37
CA LEU A 14 17.25 -2.34 -15.12
C LEU A 14 16.00 -2.44 -14.23
N GLU A 15 15.36 -1.31 -14.02
CA GLU A 15 14.10 -1.27 -13.30
C GLU A 15 12.91 -1.21 -14.25
N ILE A 16 11.92 -2.05 -13.99
CA ILE A 16 10.74 -2.17 -14.83
C ILE A 16 9.78 -1.01 -14.58
N ILE A 17 9.58 -0.16 -15.59
CA ILE A 17 8.58 0.91 -15.60
C ILE A 17 7.20 0.36 -16.01
N ASP A 18 7.13 -0.39 -17.12
CA ASP A 18 5.90 -1.05 -17.58
C ASP A 18 6.15 -2.50 -17.94
N GLY A 19 5.17 -3.34 -17.61
CA GLY A 19 5.20 -4.77 -17.87
C GLY A 19 5.56 -5.63 -16.65
N SER A 20 5.68 -5.07 -15.47
CA SER A 20 6.01 -5.81 -14.24
C SER A 20 5.04 -6.97 -13.98
N GLN A 21 3.74 -6.79 -14.22
CA GLN A 21 2.75 -7.87 -14.09
C GLN A 21 2.96 -8.96 -15.14
N ARG A 22 3.29 -8.59 -16.37
CA ARG A 22 3.61 -9.56 -17.45
C ARG A 22 4.83 -10.41 -17.08
N ILE A 23 5.89 -9.77 -16.57
CA ILE A 23 7.11 -10.49 -16.14
C ILE A 23 6.79 -11.40 -14.94
N ARG A 24 6.07 -10.91 -13.93
CA ARG A 24 5.66 -11.78 -12.80
C ARG A 24 4.85 -12.97 -13.27
N THR A 25 3.88 -12.77 -14.16
CA THR A 25 3.07 -13.86 -14.73
C THR A 25 3.93 -14.87 -15.45
N LEU A 26 4.93 -14.42 -16.23
CA LEU A 26 5.88 -15.30 -16.90
C LEU A 26 6.72 -16.09 -15.91
N VAL A 27 7.24 -15.44 -14.87
CA VAL A 27 8.01 -16.08 -13.80
C VAL A 27 7.17 -17.11 -13.05
N GLU A 28 5.94 -16.76 -12.66
CA GLU A 28 4.99 -17.68 -12.00
C GLU A 28 4.68 -18.89 -12.87
N TYR A 29 4.49 -18.66 -14.17
CA TYR A 29 4.21 -19.75 -15.11
C TYR A 29 5.43 -20.66 -15.30
N CYS A 30 6.62 -20.12 -15.57
CA CYS A 30 7.85 -20.90 -15.74
C CYS A 30 8.26 -21.66 -14.46
N SER A 31 7.84 -21.18 -13.29
CA SER A 31 8.07 -21.83 -11.99
C SER A 31 6.96 -22.78 -11.55
N ASP A 32 6.05 -23.15 -12.44
CA ASP A 32 4.89 -24.04 -12.18
C ASP A 32 3.92 -23.56 -11.08
N ARG A 33 3.98 -22.29 -10.70
CA ARG A 33 3.07 -21.71 -9.71
C ARG A 33 1.77 -21.20 -10.32
N LEU A 34 1.72 -21.01 -11.65
CA LEU A 34 0.54 -20.56 -12.38
C LEU A 34 -0.01 -21.66 -13.29
N ILE A 35 -1.33 -21.88 -13.19
CA ILE A 35 -2.08 -22.76 -14.09
C ILE A 35 -2.82 -21.90 -15.10
N LEU A 36 -2.67 -22.20 -16.40
CA LEU A 36 -3.38 -21.48 -17.46
C LEU A 36 -4.88 -21.71 -17.38
N LYS A 37 -5.67 -20.63 -17.45
CA LYS A 37 -7.13 -20.64 -17.41
C LYS A 37 -7.71 -19.56 -18.32
N GLY A 38 -8.90 -19.80 -18.87
CA GLY A 38 -9.62 -18.80 -19.67
C GLY A 38 -8.97 -18.46 -21.00
N LEU A 39 -8.26 -19.41 -21.62
CA LEU A 39 -7.67 -19.23 -22.93
C LEU A 39 -8.68 -19.59 -24.03
N ASP A 40 -9.22 -18.58 -24.72
CA ASP A 40 -10.23 -18.76 -25.76
C ASP A 40 -9.63 -19.31 -27.06
N LYS A 41 -8.39 -18.92 -27.39
CA LYS A 41 -7.70 -19.34 -28.64
C LYS A 41 -6.82 -20.58 -28.47
N LEU A 42 -6.39 -20.88 -27.26
CA LEU A 42 -5.49 -21.99 -26.94
C LEU A 42 -6.13 -22.88 -25.86
N THR A 43 -7.39 -23.28 -26.11
CA THR A 43 -8.23 -24.03 -25.17
C THR A 43 -7.56 -25.30 -24.64
N SER A 44 -6.76 -25.99 -25.49
CA SER A 44 -6.01 -27.19 -25.12
C SER A 44 -4.92 -26.97 -24.04
N LEU A 45 -4.59 -25.70 -23.74
CA LEU A 45 -3.62 -25.33 -22.71
C LEU A 45 -4.31 -24.96 -21.38
N ASN A 46 -5.63 -24.83 -21.33
CA ASN A 46 -6.34 -24.59 -20.08
C ASN A 46 -6.11 -25.78 -19.13
N GLY A 47 -5.82 -25.43 -17.85
CA GLY A 47 -5.50 -26.40 -16.81
C GLY A 47 -4.03 -26.86 -16.82
N LYS A 48 -3.21 -26.40 -17.75
CA LYS A 48 -1.80 -26.78 -17.87
C LYS A 48 -0.88 -25.84 -17.11
N LYS A 49 0.13 -26.43 -16.45
CA LYS A 49 1.34 -25.76 -15.97
C LYS A 49 2.42 -25.75 -17.05
N PHE A 50 3.52 -25.06 -16.82
CA PHE A 50 4.64 -25.01 -17.74
C PHE A 50 5.27 -26.39 -17.96
N SER A 51 5.48 -27.15 -16.88
CA SER A 51 6.03 -28.52 -16.93
C SER A 51 5.12 -29.53 -17.67
N ASP A 52 3.81 -29.25 -17.79
CA ASP A 52 2.88 -30.10 -18.54
C ASP A 52 3.00 -29.92 -20.07
N LEU A 53 3.78 -28.94 -20.53
CA LEU A 53 4.02 -28.73 -21.95
C LEU A 53 5.08 -29.72 -22.49
N PRO A 54 4.94 -30.19 -23.71
CA PRO A 54 6.01 -30.94 -24.37
C PRO A 54 7.32 -30.16 -24.41
N ASN A 55 8.48 -30.81 -24.20
CA ASN A 55 9.80 -30.18 -24.12
C ASN A 55 10.08 -29.20 -25.28
N GLY A 56 9.68 -29.56 -26.51
CA GLY A 56 9.84 -28.66 -27.65
C GLY A 56 9.04 -27.34 -27.55
N ARG A 57 7.89 -27.35 -26.85
CA ARG A 57 7.12 -26.13 -26.57
C ARG A 57 7.71 -25.34 -25.45
N GLN A 58 8.22 -26.00 -24.39
CA GLN A 58 8.94 -25.34 -23.31
C GLN A 58 10.16 -24.59 -23.86
N ASN A 59 11.00 -25.27 -24.64
CA ASN A 59 12.19 -24.67 -25.25
C ASN A 59 11.84 -23.49 -26.17
N LYS A 60 10.81 -23.64 -27.00
CA LYS A 60 10.35 -22.58 -27.90
C LYS A 60 9.82 -21.37 -27.11
N PHE A 61 9.27 -21.56 -25.92
CA PHE A 61 8.81 -20.50 -25.04
C PHE A 61 10.01 -19.78 -24.41
N LEU A 62 10.97 -20.52 -23.87
CA LEU A 62 12.16 -19.98 -23.19
C LEU A 62 13.11 -19.22 -24.14
N LEU A 63 13.14 -19.60 -25.41
CA LEU A 63 13.95 -18.95 -26.45
C LEU A 63 13.28 -17.71 -27.08
N ARG A 64 12.13 -17.25 -26.55
CA ARG A 64 11.48 -16.05 -27.06
C ARG A 64 12.17 -14.79 -26.62
N ASP A 65 12.45 -13.90 -27.57
CA ASP A 65 13.02 -12.58 -27.31
C ASP A 65 11.99 -11.63 -26.68
N PHE A 66 12.43 -10.85 -25.73
CA PHE A 66 11.70 -9.72 -25.16
C PHE A 66 12.30 -8.40 -25.63
N ARG A 67 11.44 -7.48 -26.06
CA ARG A 67 11.87 -6.11 -26.43
C ARG A 67 11.70 -5.19 -25.23
N PHE A 68 12.80 -4.53 -24.88
CA PHE A 68 12.82 -3.51 -23.85
C PHE A 68 13.07 -2.14 -24.48
N HIS A 69 12.28 -1.14 -24.04
CA HIS A 69 12.59 0.27 -24.27
C HIS A 69 13.21 0.81 -22.99
N VAL A 70 14.43 1.32 -23.11
CA VAL A 70 15.18 1.82 -21.96
C VAL A 70 14.99 3.34 -21.85
N VAL A 71 14.45 3.80 -20.73
CA VAL A 71 14.43 5.22 -20.38
C VAL A 71 15.77 5.54 -19.73
N THR A 72 16.52 6.43 -20.35
CA THR A 72 17.87 6.77 -19.90
C THR A 72 17.86 7.55 -18.57
N GLU A 73 18.98 7.54 -17.85
CA GLU A 73 19.18 8.13 -16.51
C GLU A 73 18.84 9.62 -16.38
N LYS A 74 18.76 10.33 -17.48
CA LYS A 74 18.45 11.78 -17.51
C LYS A 74 16.98 12.12 -17.25
N ALA A 75 16.11 11.12 -17.12
CA ALA A 75 14.71 11.37 -16.83
C ALA A 75 14.51 11.73 -15.35
N THR A 76 14.01 12.94 -15.07
CA THR A 76 13.65 13.33 -13.71
C THR A 76 12.49 12.49 -13.17
N PRO A 77 12.29 12.40 -11.84
CA PRO A 77 11.14 11.68 -11.26
C PRO A 77 9.79 12.11 -11.83
N GLU A 78 9.65 13.40 -12.19
CA GLU A 78 8.45 13.95 -12.82
C GLU A 78 8.23 13.40 -14.23
N VAL A 79 9.28 13.32 -15.02
CA VAL A 79 9.25 12.75 -16.39
C VAL A 79 8.94 11.25 -16.30
N ARG A 80 9.54 10.54 -15.36
CA ARG A 80 9.21 9.11 -15.13
C ARG A 80 7.74 8.93 -14.75
N ALA A 81 7.22 9.75 -13.82
CA ALA A 81 5.81 9.70 -13.40
C ALA A 81 4.86 10.00 -14.59
N ASP A 82 5.19 10.95 -15.47
CA ASP A 82 4.40 11.26 -16.65
C ASP A 82 4.41 10.10 -17.67
N ILE A 83 5.57 9.50 -17.90
CA ILE A 83 5.70 8.29 -18.74
C ILE A 83 4.83 7.16 -18.16
N PHE A 84 4.89 6.90 -16.84
CA PHE A 84 4.06 5.89 -16.18
C PHE A 84 2.56 6.15 -16.41
N LYS A 85 2.11 7.39 -16.23
CA LYS A 85 0.70 7.76 -16.46
C LYS A 85 0.26 7.53 -17.90
N ARG A 86 1.11 7.86 -18.87
CA ARG A 86 0.79 7.74 -20.31
C ARG A 86 0.81 6.28 -20.80
N VAL A 87 1.76 5.49 -20.32
CA VAL A 87 1.89 4.08 -20.69
C VAL A 87 0.82 3.23 -20.02
N ASN A 88 0.27 3.68 -18.89
CA ASN A 88 -0.74 2.99 -18.11
C ASN A 88 -2.15 2.99 -18.76
N THR A 89 -2.19 2.84 -20.09
CA THR A 89 -3.44 2.80 -20.89
C THR A 89 -3.99 1.39 -21.10
N SER A 90 -3.30 0.36 -20.60
CA SER A 90 -3.68 -1.05 -20.76
C SER A 90 -4.80 -1.48 -19.79
N SER A 91 -5.41 -2.62 -20.05
CA SER A 91 -6.52 -3.18 -19.27
C SER A 91 -6.20 -3.43 -17.78
N ASN A 92 -4.93 -3.57 -17.43
CA ASN A 92 -4.44 -3.70 -16.06
C ASN A 92 -3.66 -2.43 -15.64
N LYS A 93 -4.38 -1.37 -15.35
CA LYS A 93 -3.79 -0.11 -14.87
C LYS A 93 -2.96 -0.33 -13.61
N LEU A 94 -1.76 0.27 -13.58
CA LEU A 94 -0.98 0.36 -12.34
C LEU A 94 -1.75 1.14 -11.28
N THR A 95 -1.63 0.73 -10.05
CA THR A 95 -2.12 1.52 -8.91
C THR A 95 -1.26 2.77 -8.71
N ASP A 96 -1.77 3.75 -7.97
CA ASP A 96 -0.98 4.92 -7.59
C ASP A 96 0.27 4.52 -6.80
N SER A 97 0.20 3.45 -5.99
CA SER A 97 1.33 2.90 -5.26
C SER A 97 2.40 2.31 -6.19
N GLU A 98 2.00 1.49 -7.16
CA GLU A 98 2.92 0.93 -8.16
C GLU A 98 3.57 2.05 -9.01
N THR A 99 2.79 3.05 -9.41
CA THR A 99 3.29 4.22 -10.15
C THR A 99 4.29 5.02 -9.31
N ARG A 100 3.99 5.22 -8.03
CA ARG A 100 4.84 5.96 -7.09
C ARG A 100 6.14 5.23 -6.82
N LYS A 101 6.07 3.91 -6.61
CA LYS A 101 7.25 3.06 -6.41
C LYS A 101 8.23 3.18 -7.57
N GLY A 102 7.73 3.18 -8.80
CA GLY A 102 8.60 3.33 -9.97
C GLY A 102 9.09 4.77 -10.21
N ALA A 103 8.33 5.79 -9.80
CA ALA A 103 8.69 7.19 -10.02
C ALA A 103 9.65 7.75 -8.97
N TYR A 104 9.51 7.34 -7.71
CA TYR A 104 10.20 7.93 -6.56
C TYR A 104 11.08 6.92 -5.83
N GLN A 105 12.14 6.48 -6.50
CA GLN A 105 13.16 5.63 -5.88
C GLN A 105 14.09 6.43 -4.97
N GLY A 106 14.72 5.74 -4.03
CA GLY A 106 15.72 6.31 -3.14
C GLY A 106 15.46 6.01 -1.66
N PRO A 107 16.36 6.48 -0.77
CA PRO A 107 16.42 6.04 0.62
C PRO A 107 15.11 6.15 1.40
N PHE A 108 14.29 7.17 1.11
CA PHE A 108 12.99 7.31 1.77
C PHE A 108 11.99 6.24 1.31
N TYR A 109 11.92 5.99 -0.01
CA TYR A 109 10.98 4.98 -0.50
C TYR A 109 11.41 3.57 -0.12
N ASP A 110 12.74 3.30 -0.06
CA ASP A 110 13.30 2.06 0.46
C ASP A 110 12.91 1.85 1.92
N PHE A 111 12.93 2.91 2.73
CA PHE A 111 12.44 2.89 4.10
C PHE A 111 10.92 2.57 4.18
N ILE A 112 10.10 3.10 3.29
CA ILE A 112 8.67 2.72 3.19
C ILE A 112 8.51 1.24 2.89
N ILE A 113 9.29 0.71 1.94
CA ILE A 113 9.31 -0.73 1.60
C ILE A 113 9.77 -1.58 2.80
N GLU A 114 10.77 -1.13 3.54
CA GLU A 114 11.25 -1.81 4.74
C GLU A 114 10.14 -1.89 5.81
N CYS A 115 9.48 -0.78 6.12
CA CYS A 115 8.35 -0.74 7.05
C CYS A 115 7.18 -1.62 6.57
N SER A 116 6.91 -1.68 5.28
CA SER A 116 5.83 -2.50 4.70
C SER A 116 6.05 -4.00 4.84
N LYS A 117 7.30 -4.41 5.02
CA LYS A 117 7.70 -5.81 5.24
C LYS A 117 7.75 -6.21 6.72
N ASP A 118 7.52 -5.27 7.64
CA ASP A 118 7.48 -5.57 9.07
C ASP A 118 6.39 -6.60 9.37
N GLN A 119 6.78 -7.69 10.05
CA GLN A 119 5.88 -8.80 10.30
C GLN A 119 4.72 -8.39 11.22
N THR A 120 4.99 -7.63 12.26
CA THR A 120 3.93 -7.13 13.18
C THR A 120 2.93 -6.28 12.42
N PHE A 121 3.39 -5.36 11.57
CA PHE A 121 2.50 -4.55 10.75
C PHE A 121 1.63 -5.39 9.83
N GLN A 122 2.20 -6.41 9.17
CA GLN A 122 1.44 -7.29 8.27
C GLN A 122 0.40 -8.15 9.01
N GLU A 123 0.72 -8.60 10.23
CA GLU A 123 -0.24 -9.29 11.11
C GLU A 123 -1.43 -8.40 11.47
N LEU A 124 -1.20 -7.11 11.73
CA LEU A 124 -2.24 -6.15 12.07
C LEU A 124 -3.09 -5.72 10.87
N CYS A 125 -2.58 -5.87 9.66
CA CYS A 125 -3.20 -5.42 8.41
C CYS A 125 -3.52 -6.60 7.49
N PRO A 126 -4.56 -7.41 7.76
CA PRO A 126 -4.93 -8.52 6.87
C PRO A 126 -5.23 -8.00 5.46
N MET A 127 -4.73 -8.72 4.45
CA MET A 127 -4.78 -8.30 3.07
C MET A 127 -4.80 -9.47 2.10
N SER A 128 -5.60 -9.37 1.04
CA SER A 128 -5.63 -10.39 -0.02
C SER A 128 -4.32 -10.41 -0.81
N GLU A 129 -3.94 -11.59 -1.32
CA GLU A 129 -2.70 -11.76 -2.11
C GLU A 129 -2.63 -10.81 -3.31
N SER A 130 -3.75 -10.56 -3.98
CA SER A 130 -3.83 -9.60 -5.09
C SER A 130 -3.43 -8.18 -4.68
N LYS A 131 -3.84 -7.72 -3.49
CA LYS A 131 -3.48 -6.39 -2.98
C LYS A 131 -2.04 -6.32 -2.50
N LYS A 132 -1.52 -7.38 -1.85
CA LYS A 132 -0.11 -7.49 -1.46
C LYS A 132 0.80 -7.30 -2.67
N GLY A 133 0.51 -8.02 -3.77
CA GLY A 133 1.27 -7.93 -5.00
C GLY A 133 1.21 -6.57 -5.72
N ARG A 134 0.30 -5.67 -5.32
CA ARG A 134 0.10 -4.35 -5.90
C ARG A 134 0.54 -3.17 -5.02
N GLY A 135 1.37 -3.42 -4.02
CA GLY A 135 1.95 -2.39 -3.17
C GLY A 135 0.99 -1.73 -2.19
N GLU A 136 -0.04 -2.44 -1.72
CA GLU A 136 -1.00 -1.89 -0.78
C GLU A 136 -0.40 -1.67 0.62
N TYR A 137 0.55 -2.51 1.05
CA TYR A 137 1.25 -2.29 2.32
C TYR A 137 2.09 -1.02 2.29
N GLU A 138 2.83 -0.78 1.21
CA GLU A 138 3.59 0.44 1.00
C GLU A 138 2.69 1.69 0.99
N GLU A 139 1.52 1.57 0.36
CA GLU A 139 0.50 2.64 0.35
C GLU A 139 0.01 2.97 1.76
N LEU A 140 -0.29 1.95 2.59
CA LEU A 140 -0.74 2.16 3.98
C LEU A 140 0.34 2.82 4.84
N VAL A 141 1.59 2.33 4.75
CA VAL A 141 2.73 2.91 5.47
C VAL A 141 2.94 4.38 5.09
N LEU A 142 2.92 4.67 3.79
CA LEU A 142 3.09 6.04 3.32
C LEU A 142 1.95 6.95 3.79
N ARG A 143 0.70 6.49 3.76
CA ARG A 143 -0.45 7.23 4.30
C ARG A 143 -0.30 7.52 5.78
N PHE A 144 0.16 6.56 6.57
CA PHE A 144 0.44 6.79 7.99
C PHE A 144 1.40 7.94 8.19
N PHE A 145 2.56 7.93 7.54
CA PHE A 145 3.54 9.00 7.70
C PHE A 145 3.04 10.35 7.21
N ALA A 146 2.48 10.40 6.01
CA ALA A 146 2.01 11.64 5.42
C ALA A 146 0.88 12.28 6.24
N PHE A 147 -0.11 11.50 6.67
CA PHE A 147 -1.21 12.04 7.47
C PHE A 147 -0.82 12.30 8.92
N SER A 148 0.08 11.54 9.53
CA SER A 148 0.55 11.82 10.89
C SER A 148 1.27 13.17 10.98
N GLU A 149 1.87 13.66 9.91
CA GLU A 149 2.55 14.95 9.87
C GLU A 149 1.69 16.09 9.32
N LYS A 150 0.87 15.80 8.29
CA LYS A 150 0.27 16.86 7.46
C LYS A 150 -1.22 16.69 7.17
N TYR A 151 -1.98 15.89 7.97
CA TYR A 151 -3.41 15.67 7.69
C TYR A 151 -4.24 16.96 7.64
N LEU A 152 -3.85 18.00 8.39
CA LEU A 152 -4.52 19.31 8.35
C LEU A 152 -4.27 20.08 7.03
N ASN A 153 -3.22 19.74 6.30
CA ASN A 153 -2.88 20.35 5.02
C ASN A 153 -3.47 19.58 3.83
N PHE A 154 -4.13 18.44 4.10
CA PHE A 154 -4.78 17.65 3.06
C PHE A 154 -5.98 18.42 2.48
N LYS A 155 -6.06 18.50 1.15
CA LYS A 155 -7.14 19.23 0.46
C LYS A 155 -8.21 18.31 -0.10
N HIS A 156 -7.86 17.43 -1.03
CA HIS A 156 -8.85 16.56 -1.67
C HIS A 156 -8.24 15.27 -2.26
N ASP A 157 -7.13 15.37 -2.98
CA ASP A 157 -6.57 14.24 -3.72
C ASP A 157 -5.41 13.58 -2.98
N VAL A 158 -5.59 12.31 -2.64
CA VAL A 158 -4.59 11.55 -1.87
C VAL A 158 -3.32 11.33 -2.68
N ALA A 159 -3.41 10.97 -3.96
CA ALA A 159 -2.24 10.64 -4.76
C ALA A 159 -1.26 11.82 -4.87
N PRO A 160 -1.66 13.04 -5.28
CA PRO A 160 -0.78 14.20 -5.31
C PRO A 160 -0.25 14.61 -3.93
N PHE A 161 -1.07 14.44 -2.88
CA PHE A 161 -0.66 14.73 -1.51
C PHE A 161 0.49 13.80 -1.07
N LEU A 162 0.38 12.50 -1.31
CA LEU A 162 1.42 11.53 -1.01
C LEU A 162 2.67 11.74 -1.88
N ASP A 163 2.49 12.07 -3.16
CA ASP A 163 3.60 12.37 -4.06
C ASP A 163 4.42 13.58 -3.58
N THR A 164 3.72 14.62 -3.10
CA THR A 164 4.37 15.80 -2.52
C THR A 164 5.13 15.45 -1.24
N PHE A 165 4.53 14.64 -0.37
CA PHE A 165 5.19 14.20 0.85
C PHE A 165 6.45 13.36 0.57
N VAL A 166 6.40 12.45 -0.39
CA VAL A 166 7.57 11.66 -0.82
C VAL A 166 8.69 12.58 -1.31
N LYS A 167 8.38 13.57 -2.18
CA LYS A 167 9.38 14.51 -2.70
C LYS A 167 10.07 15.33 -1.60
N GLU A 168 9.32 15.72 -0.58
CA GLU A 168 9.88 16.44 0.57
C GLU A 168 10.80 15.53 1.40
N CYS A 169 10.35 14.32 1.71
CA CYS A 169 11.12 13.36 2.48
C CYS A 169 12.37 12.84 1.74
N GLN A 170 12.35 12.78 0.41
CA GLN A 170 13.55 12.45 -0.35
C GLN A 170 14.70 13.44 -0.17
N LYS A 171 14.37 14.71 0.17
CA LYS A 171 15.39 15.73 0.45
C LYS A 171 15.99 15.57 1.85
N HIS A 172 15.12 15.25 2.79
CA HIS A 172 15.51 15.04 4.20
C HIS A 172 14.41 14.31 4.96
N PHE A 173 14.76 13.23 5.66
CA PHE A 173 13.91 12.53 6.62
C PHE A 173 14.75 11.92 7.75
N ASP A 174 14.18 11.85 8.93
CA ASP A 174 14.80 11.22 10.08
C ASP A 174 14.30 9.77 10.18
N LYS A 175 15.10 8.84 9.63
CA LYS A 175 14.76 7.43 9.53
C LYS A 175 14.44 6.82 10.90
N GLU A 176 15.25 7.12 11.91
CA GLU A 176 15.12 6.52 13.24
C GLU A 176 13.85 7.00 13.95
N LYS A 177 13.57 8.31 13.93
CA LYS A 177 12.33 8.84 14.50
C LYS A 177 11.08 8.34 13.80
N MET A 178 11.14 8.21 12.47
CA MET A 178 10.00 7.68 11.72
C MET A 178 9.79 6.19 12.04
N ARG A 179 10.87 5.41 12.17
CA ARG A 179 10.80 4.01 12.57
C ARG A 179 10.21 3.84 13.96
N GLU A 180 10.71 4.60 14.94
CA GLU A 180 10.20 4.59 16.31
C GLU A 180 8.70 4.91 16.34
N ARG A 181 8.27 5.96 15.62
CA ARG A 181 6.86 6.35 15.49
C ARG A 181 6.01 5.21 14.94
N PHE A 182 6.49 4.55 13.89
CA PHE A 182 5.77 3.46 13.24
C PHE A 182 5.68 2.23 14.15
N SER A 183 6.79 1.80 14.75
CA SER A 183 6.82 0.64 15.64
C SER A 183 5.99 0.87 16.90
N THR A 184 6.04 2.06 17.51
CA THR A 184 5.24 2.42 18.67
C THR A 184 3.74 2.36 18.36
N MET A 185 3.32 2.88 17.21
CA MET A 185 1.94 2.78 16.74
C MET A 185 1.50 1.33 16.55
N CYS A 186 2.32 0.50 15.88
CA CYS A 186 2.02 -0.91 15.67
C CYS A 186 1.92 -1.68 17.01
N THR A 187 2.86 -1.46 17.93
CA THR A 187 2.86 -2.09 19.25
C THR A 187 1.59 -1.73 20.03
N PHE A 188 1.22 -0.45 20.04
CA PHE A 188 0.00 0.00 20.71
C PHE A 188 -1.26 -0.65 20.13
N VAL A 189 -1.36 -0.72 18.80
CA VAL A 189 -2.50 -1.38 18.13
C VAL A 189 -2.52 -2.88 18.44
N LYS A 190 -1.36 -3.53 18.46
CA LYS A 190 -1.27 -4.96 18.81
C LYS A 190 -1.76 -5.23 20.23
N GLU A 191 -1.41 -4.36 21.17
CA GLU A 191 -1.76 -4.52 22.59
C GLU A 191 -3.25 -4.25 22.89
N TYR A 192 -3.81 -3.19 22.29
CA TYR A 192 -5.12 -2.71 22.72
C TYR A 192 -6.27 -2.95 21.72
N PHE A 193 -6.00 -3.25 20.44
CA PHE A 193 -7.05 -3.35 19.41
C PHE A 193 -7.38 -4.77 18.97
N ALA A 194 -6.85 -5.77 19.69
CA ALA A 194 -7.19 -7.17 19.42
C ALA A 194 -8.69 -7.42 19.63
N PRO A 195 -9.32 -8.34 18.87
CA PRO A 195 -8.75 -9.15 17.80
C PRO A 195 -8.89 -8.51 16.39
N THR A 196 -9.47 -7.33 16.27
CA THR A 196 -9.80 -6.73 14.95
C THR A 196 -8.66 -5.90 14.35
N TYR A 197 -7.82 -5.31 15.20
CA TYR A 197 -6.73 -4.41 14.77
C TYR A 197 -7.22 -3.33 13.79
N PHE A 198 -6.73 -3.33 12.57
CA PHE A 198 -7.17 -2.42 11.50
C PHE A 198 -8.33 -2.96 10.66
N ALA A 199 -8.70 -4.22 10.78
CA ALA A 199 -9.83 -4.82 10.09
C ALA A 199 -11.18 -4.47 10.75
N ARG A 200 -12.29 -4.69 10.07
CA ARG A 200 -13.63 -4.49 10.64
C ARG A 200 -14.04 -5.61 11.58
N LYS A 201 -13.66 -6.85 11.22
CA LYS A 201 -13.92 -8.07 11.99
C LYS A 201 -12.63 -8.86 12.12
N ALA A 202 -12.53 -9.69 13.15
CA ALA A 202 -11.33 -10.49 13.44
C ALA A 202 -10.88 -11.40 12.28
N ASN A 203 -11.82 -11.88 11.46
CA ASN A 203 -11.54 -12.80 10.35
C ASN A 203 -11.60 -12.13 8.98
N ASP A 204 -11.62 -10.80 8.90
CA ASP A 204 -11.59 -10.10 7.64
C ASP A 204 -10.23 -10.28 6.97
N SER A 205 -10.24 -10.53 5.66
CA SER A 205 -9.04 -10.60 4.83
C SER A 205 -8.66 -9.25 4.21
N VAL A 206 -9.25 -8.16 4.68
CA VAL A 206 -9.06 -6.81 4.11
C VAL A 206 -8.99 -5.75 5.20
N THR A 207 -7.97 -4.93 5.13
CA THR A 207 -7.86 -3.69 5.89
C THR A 207 -8.41 -2.52 5.06
N PRO A 208 -9.51 -1.86 5.47
CA PRO A 208 -10.00 -0.67 4.78
C PRO A 208 -9.06 0.52 5.02
N ARG A 209 -8.64 1.21 3.95
CA ARG A 209 -7.73 2.38 4.04
C ARG A 209 -8.24 3.44 5.01
N VAL A 210 -9.51 3.79 4.92
CA VAL A 210 -10.13 4.82 5.79
C VAL A 210 -10.08 4.47 7.27
N ARG A 211 -10.25 3.17 7.60
CA ARG A 211 -10.16 2.67 8.97
C ARG A 211 -8.72 2.65 9.46
N PHE A 212 -7.80 2.20 8.60
CA PHE A 212 -6.36 2.23 8.89
C PHE A 212 -5.89 3.67 9.18
N GLU A 213 -6.24 4.63 8.33
CA GLU A 213 -5.90 6.05 8.50
C GLU A 213 -6.43 6.60 9.83
N ALA A 214 -7.71 6.33 10.14
CA ALA A 214 -8.32 6.78 11.37
C ALA A 214 -7.59 6.25 12.60
N ILE A 215 -7.35 4.94 12.65
CA ILE A 215 -6.75 4.26 13.80
C ILE A 215 -5.26 4.62 13.90
N SER A 216 -4.48 4.41 12.85
CA SER A 216 -3.02 4.56 12.90
C SER A 216 -2.60 6.01 13.23
N VAL A 217 -3.21 6.98 12.56
CA VAL A 217 -2.91 8.40 12.80
C VAL A 217 -3.51 8.88 14.11
N GLY A 218 -4.73 8.46 14.45
CA GLY A 218 -5.36 8.79 15.72
C GLY A 218 -4.58 8.27 16.93
N VAL A 219 -4.09 7.03 16.86
CA VAL A 219 -3.19 6.44 17.87
C VAL A 219 -1.91 7.26 18.00
N TYR A 220 -1.26 7.56 16.88
CA TYR A 220 -0.05 8.39 16.90
C TYR A 220 -0.29 9.75 17.56
N LEU A 221 -1.37 10.44 17.23
CA LEU A 221 -1.69 11.75 17.83
C LEU A 221 -2.01 11.63 19.32
N ALA A 222 -2.70 10.58 19.75
CA ALA A 222 -2.98 10.32 21.15
C ALA A 222 -1.70 10.05 21.95
N LEU A 223 -0.79 9.23 21.42
CA LEU A 223 0.51 8.94 22.04
C LEU A 223 1.44 10.15 22.05
N LYS A 224 1.37 11.03 21.05
CA LYS A 224 2.10 12.29 21.03
C LYS A 224 1.65 13.23 22.16
N GLU A 225 0.35 13.22 22.48
CA GLU A 225 -0.22 14.02 23.58
C GLU A 225 0.04 13.37 24.96
N ASN A 226 -0.10 12.04 25.03
CA ASN A 226 0.16 11.25 26.24
C ASN A 226 1.00 10.00 25.92
N PRO A 227 2.35 10.06 26.04
CA PRO A 227 3.23 8.94 25.72
C PRO A 227 3.00 7.68 26.57
N ASN A 228 2.42 7.81 27.77
CA ASN A 228 2.13 6.71 28.68
C ASN A 228 0.66 6.28 28.63
N LEU A 229 -0.03 6.56 27.53
CA LEU A 229 -1.45 6.29 27.37
C LEU A 229 -1.77 4.81 27.53
N LYS A 230 -2.73 4.52 28.41
CA LYS A 230 -3.35 3.20 28.58
C LYS A 230 -4.86 3.40 28.47
N PRO A 231 -5.48 3.05 27.31
CA PRO A 231 -6.90 3.25 27.13
C PRO A 231 -7.70 2.31 28.06
N GLN A 232 -8.79 2.79 28.64
CA GLN A 232 -9.66 1.96 29.44
C GLN A 232 -10.30 0.83 28.62
N ASN A 233 -10.68 1.14 27.41
CA ASN A 233 -11.21 0.18 26.41
C ASN A 233 -11.15 0.80 25.01
N VAL A 234 -11.45 -0.01 24.01
CA VAL A 234 -11.58 0.38 22.60
C VAL A 234 -12.97 0.02 22.03
N ASN A 235 -13.98 -0.12 22.88
CA ASN A 235 -15.34 -0.49 22.47
C ASN A 235 -15.96 0.47 21.46
N TRP A 236 -15.52 1.73 21.45
CA TRP A 236 -15.92 2.74 20.47
C TRP A 236 -15.64 2.34 19.02
N LEU A 237 -14.75 1.38 18.76
CA LEU A 237 -14.57 0.77 17.43
C LEU A 237 -15.83 0.12 16.86
N MET A 238 -16.77 -0.28 17.73
CA MET A 238 -18.04 -0.87 17.37
C MET A 238 -19.18 0.15 17.33
N SER A 239 -18.93 1.40 17.73
CA SER A 239 -19.95 2.45 17.75
C SER A 239 -20.45 2.79 16.33
N LYS A 240 -21.70 3.20 16.23
CA LYS A 240 -22.31 3.67 14.97
C LYS A 240 -21.50 4.85 14.41
N GLU A 241 -21.10 5.80 15.26
CA GLU A 241 -20.34 6.96 14.84
C GLU A 241 -18.99 6.60 14.21
N PHE A 242 -18.24 5.66 14.79
CA PHE A 242 -16.97 5.22 14.19
C PHE A 242 -17.18 4.50 12.85
N LYS A 243 -18.21 3.65 12.76
CA LYS A 243 -18.57 2.97 11.51
C LYS A 243 -18.88 3.99 10.41
N GLU A 244 -19.72 5.01 10.69
CA GLU A 244 -20.06 6.08 9.75
C GLU A 244 -18.83 6.90 9.32
N LYS A 245 -17.93 7.24 10.25
CA LYS A 245 -16.71 7.99 9.96
C LYS A 245 -15.70 7.20 9.13
N THR A 246 -15.76 5.88 9.15
CA THR A 246 -14.85 4.97 8.45
C THR A 246 -15.49 4.28 7.24
N THR A 247 -16.63 4.78 6.75
CA THR A 247 -17.20 4.38 5.46
C THR A 247 -16.38 4.96 4.30
N SER A 248 -16.52 4.35 3.12
CA SER A 248 -15.78 4.78 1.92
C SER A 248 -16.35 6.02 1.23
N ASP A 249 -17.60 6.38 1.54
CA ASP A 249 -18.26 7.52 0.89
C ASP A 249 -17.56 8.83 1.22
N ALA A 250 -17.20 9.58 0.17
CA ALA A 250 -16.48 10.84 0.25
C ALA A 250 -15.24 10.79 1.15
N SER A 251 -14.54 9.63 1.18
CA SER A 251 -13.37 9.37 2.04
C SER A 251 -12.25 10.39 1.86
N ASN A 252 -12.16 11.02 0.69
CA ASN A 252 -11.16 12.04 0.34
C ASN A 252 -11.58 13.47 0.69
N ASN A 253 -12.67 13.66 1.43
CA ASN A 253 -13.03 14.98 1.96
C ASN A 253 -12.13 15.34 3.15
N PRO A 254 -11.49 16.54 3.16
CA PRO A 254 -10.61 16.97 4.25
C PRO A 254 -11.27 16.97 5.64
N GLY A 255 -12.51 17.42 5.72
CA GLY A 255 -13.27 17.44 6.96
C GLY A 255 -13.55 16.03 7.49
N ARG A 256 -13.86 15.08 6.60
CA ARG A 256 -14.05 13.67 6.98
C ARG A 256 -12.74 13.01 7.41
N LEU A 257 -11.64 13.27 6.70
CA LEU A 257 -10.32 12.79 7.10
C LEU A 257 -9.97 13.28 8.51
N LYS A 258 -10.05 14.59 8.73
CA LYS A 258 -9.82 15.20 10.05
C LYS A 258 -10.73 14.58 11.10
N SER A 259 -12.04 14.52 10.84
CA SER A 259 -13.03 14.00 11.78
C SER A 259 -12.77 12.56 12.21
N ARG A 260 -12.37 11.66 11.28
CA ARG A 260 -12.09 10.25 11.64
C ARG A 260 -10.82 10.07 12.44
N ILE A 261 -9.77 10.85 12.14
CA ILE A 261 -8.50 10.82 12.85
C ILE A 261 -8.66 11.37 14.27
N GLU A 262 -9.28 12.54 14.39
CA GLU A 262 -9.47 13.20 15.70
C GLU A 262 -10.46 12.45 16.57
N PHE A 263 -11.46 11.80 16.00
CA PHE A 263 -12.35 10.90 16.74
C PHE A 263 -11.58 9.80 17.48
N VAL A 264 -10.67 9.11 16.81
CA VAL A 264 -9.87 8.04 17.44
C VAL A 264 -8.95 8.62 18.52
N ARG A 265 -8.26 9.73 18.22
CA ARG A 265 -7.45 10.44 19.22
C ARG A 265 -8.26 10.76 20.48
N ASP A 266 -9.43 11.37 20.32
CA ASP A 266 -10.24 11.87 21.41
C ASP A 266 -10.88 10.74 22.23
N CYS A 267 -11.28 9.65 21.59
CA CYS A 267 -11.74 8.44 22.28
C CYS A 267 -10.61 7.82 23.13
N LEU A 268 -9.41 7.71 22.59
CA LEU A 268 -8.25 7.16 23.31
C LEU A 268 -7.85 8.03 24.52
N LEU A 269 -7.96 9.34 24.39
CA LEU A 269 -7.66 10.29 25.47
C LEU A 269 -8.81 10.47 26.48
N GLY A 270 -9.93 9.76 26.31
CA GLY A 270 -11.10 9.88 27.17
C GLY A 270 -11.85 11.23 27.04
N LYS A 271 -11.56 12.00 25.99
CA LYS A 271 -12.23 13.28 25.69
C LYS A 271 -13.62 13.10 25.10
N LYS A 272 -13.95 11.89 24.66
CA LYS A 272 -15.22 11.53 24.04
C LYS A 272 -15.80 10.29 24.71
N THR A 273 -16.89 10.48 25.46
CA THR A 273 -17.52 9.46 26.32
C THR A 273 -18.92 9.07 25.84
N ASP A 274 -19.66 9.99 25.21
CA ASP A 274 -21.04 9.76 24.80
C ASP A 274 -21.09 9.10 23.41
N LEU A 275 -21.00 7.76 23.41
CA LEU A 275 -20.97 6.95 22.19
C LEU A 275 -22.24 6.11 22.10
N ASN A 276 -22.98 6.28 21.02
CA ASN A 276 -24.13 5.43 20.71
C ASN A 276 -23.65 4.08 20.16
N TYR A 277 -23.90 3.02 20.91
CA TYR A 277 -23.71 1.63 20.47
C TYR A 277 -24.99 1.14 19.80
N GLU A 278 -24.86 0.45 18.68
CA GLU A 278 -25.99 -0.30 18.12
C GLU A 278 -26.33 -1.42 19.12
N ASN A 279 -27.52 -1.40 19.67
CA ASN A 279 -28.05 -2.56 20.40
C ASN A 279 -28.16 -3.72 19.40
N ASN A 280 -27.36 -4.78 19.59
CA ASN A 280 -27.50 -6.02 18.86
C ASN A 280 -28.76 -6.76 19.28
#